data_656127248692207f50e7e483608b99b4
#
_entry.id   656127248692207f50e7e483608b99b4
#
_cell.length_a   1.000
_cell.length_b   1.000
_cell.length_c   1.000
_cell.angle_alpha   90.00
_cell.angle_beta   90.00
_cell.angle_gamma   90.00
#
_symmetry.space_group_name_H-M   'P 1'
#
loop_
_entity.id
_entity.type
_entity.pdbx_description
1 polymer ?
#
loop_
_entity_poly.entity_id
_entity_poly.type
_entity_poly.pdbx_seq_one_letter_code
_entity_poly.pdbx_strand_id
1 'polypeptide(L)'
;MSERYLKLFSLEENLYIPGSPVLIAAGALLKDTQTGRILGQLKLQSISDQSIKAATVALVPLDTVGNPLGAPVSHQYLDLDAARDAYWGSKDPIVFSDPATRAYTVSVKEVVFSDNSIWTAPSAAWKPLPKRVSLFDQLHDDDFVEQYKRHFGSDCAFICHPEEDLWYCSCGALNHQNEAACHHCNRKFDSLYHLDTSILQKELDERMKENAAQKAKQQKQLQERARRLKKALCGVLIVAVVVVVAVLAKSLVQAHQEKGFLTLYDYIQ
;
A
#
# COMPACT_ATOMS: atom_id res chain seq x y z
N MET A 1 -0.46 24.73 21.29
CA MET A 1 -1.55 24.09 22.07
C MET A 1 -0.98 22.82 22.67
N SER A 2 -0.98 22.65 24.00
CA SER A 2 -0.57 21.38 24.61
C SER A 2 -1.62 20.32 24.26
N GLU A 3 -1.18 19.14 23.83
CA GLU A 3 -2.09 18.02 23.56
C GLU A 3 -2.82 17.66 24.86
N ARG A 4 -4.15 17.56 24.79
CA ARG A 4 -4.99 17.19 25.94
C ARG A 4 -4.65 15.82 26.50
N TYR A 5 -4.30 14.87 25.63
CA TYR A 5 -4.00 13.50 26.02
C TYR A 5 -2.51 13.19 25.83
N LEU A 6 -1.88 12.77 26.92
CA LEU A 6 -0.50 12.27 26.93
C LEU A 6 -0.52 10.75 26.89
N LYS A 7 0.11 10.14 25.89
CA LYS A 7 0.26 8.68 25.81
C LYS A 7 1.34 8.20 26.78
N LEU A 8 0.98 7.33 27.71
CA LEU A 8 1.86 6.74 28.70
C LEU A 8 2.40 5.37 28.31
N PHE A 9 1.58 4.57 27.58
CA PHE A 9 1.91 3.21 27.21
C PHE A 9 1.23 2.84 25.89
N SER A 10 1.82 1.93 25.13
CA SER A 10 1.21 1.26 23.98
C SER A 10 1.20 -0.24 24.21
N LEU A 11 0.05 -0.85 24.04
CA LEU A 11 -0.09 -2.30 24.04
C LEU A 11 0.58 -2.89 22.79
N GLU A 12 1.05 -4.12 22.87
CA GLU A 12 1.46 -4.88 21.69
C GLU A 12 0.27 -5.04 20.72
N GLU A 13 0.57 -4.91 19.44
CA GLU A 13 -0.47 -4.96 18.40
C GLU A 13 -0.85 -6.42 18.07
N ASN A 14 -2.09 -6.58 17.62
CA ASN A 14 -2.61 -7.84 17.10
C ASN A 14 -2.51 -9.01 18.09
N LEU A 15 -2.92 -8.77 19.36
CA LEU A 15 -2.99 -9.86 20.33
C LEU A 15 -4.14 -10.80 19.99
N TYR A 16 -3.85 -12.10 20.01
CA TYR A 16 -4.76 -13.18 19.64
C TYR A 16 -4.59 -14.39 20.52
N ILE A 17 -5.62 -15.21 20.60
CA ILE A 17 -5.59 -16.58 21.09
C ILE A 17 -6.37 -17.47 20.09
N PRO A 18 -5.94 -18.70 19.83
CA PRO A 18 -6.62 -19.62 18.91
C PRO A 18 -8.12 -19.77 19.22
N GLY A 19 -8.94 -19.71 18.18
CA GLY A 19 -10.39 -19.80 18.28
C GLY A 19 -11.10 -18.54 18.78
N SER A 20 -10.38 -17.42 18.98
CA SER A 20 -11.00 -16.12 19.33
C SER A 20 -11.75 -15.53 18.14
N PRO A 21 -12.99 -15.02 18.33
CA PRO A 21 -13.70 -14.26 17.30
C PRO A 21 -13.21 -12.81 17.17
N VAL A 22 -12.28 -12.39 18.02
CA VAL A 22 -11.80 -11.02 18.12
C VAL A 22 -10.27 -10.99 18.16
N LEU A 23 -9.70 -10.03 17.44
CA LEU A 23 -8.30 -9.62 17.52
C LEU A 23 -8.22 -8.32 18.33
N ILE A 24 -7.31 -8.23 19.30
CA ILE A 24 -6.98 -6.97 19.98
C ILE A 24 -5.95 -6.26 19.11
N ALA A 25 -6.42 -5.43 18.19
CA ALA A 25 -5.60 -4.84 17.14
C ALA A 25 -4.58 -3.82 17.69
N ALA A 26 -4.96 -3.04 18.69
CA ALA A 26 -4.10 -2.07 19.36
C ALA A 26 -4.68 -1.62 20.70
N GLY A 27 -3.84 -1.01 21.53
CA GLY A 27 -4.29 -0.35 22.77
C GLY A 27 -3.29 0.71 23.22
N ALA A 28 -3.79 1.67 24.01
CA ALA A 28 -2.96 2.72 24.59
C ALA A 28 -3.45 3.09 25.99
N LEU A 29 -2.52 3.49 26.85
CA LEU A 29 -2.81 4.16 28.10
C LEU A 29 -2.58 5.66 27.91
N LEU A 30 -3.58 6.44 28.21
CA LEU A 30 -3.59 7.90 28.05
C LEU A 30 -3.78 8.57 29.39
N LYS A 31 -3.13 9.72 29.59
CA LYS A 31 -3.43 10.64 30.70
C LYS A 31 -4.10 11.89 30.15
N ASP A 32 -5.29 12.17 30.62
CA ASP A 32 -5.94 13.46 30.37
C ASP A 32 -5.22 14.53 31.22
N THR A 33 -4.52 15.44 30.58
CA THR A 33 -3.72 16.50 31.23
C THR A 33 -4.56 17.55 31.94
N GLN A 34 -5.86 17.66 31.58
CA GLN A 34 -6.79 18.61 32.22
C GLN A 34 -7.40 18.04 33.49
N THR A 35 -7.74 16.75 33.48
CA THR A 35 -8.44 16.13 34.62
C THR A 35 -7.54 15.22 35.46
N GLY A 36 -6.36 14.89 34.98
CA GLY A 36 -5.45 13.94 35.62
C GLY A 36 -5.88 12.46 35.48
N ARG A 37 -7.01 12.17 34.84
CA ARG A 37 -7.55 10.81 34.70
C ARG A 37 -6.64 9.94 33.81
N ILE A 38 -6.56 8.66 34.19
CA ILE A 38 -5.86 7.64 33.40
C ILE A 38 -6.91 6.82 32.62
N LEU A 39 -6.73 6.73 31.32
CA LEU A 39 -7.68 6.13 30.37
C LEU A 39 -7.02 5.02 29.58
N GLY A 40 -7.60 3.82 29.58
CA GLY A 40 -7.27 2.74 28.66
C GLY A 40 -8.10 2.86 27.39
N GLN A 41 -7.46 2.85 26.25
CA GLN A 41 -8.15 2.83 24.97
C GLN A 41 -7.79 1.52 24.26
N LEU A 42 -8.81 0.84 23.72
CA LEU A 42 -8.63 -0.41 22.96
C LEU A 42 -9.17 -0.24 21.54
N LYS A 43 -8.53 -0.85 20.59
CA LYS A 43 -9.03 -1.05 19.24
C LYS A 43 -9.12 -2.56 19.00
N LEU A 44 -10.34 -3.06 18.88
CA LEU A 44 -10.62 -4.46 18.63
C LEU A 44 -11.12 -4.63 17.19
N GLN A 45 -10.83 -5.80 16.59
CA GLN A 45 -11.30 -6.16 15.25
C GLN A 45 -12.12 -7.45 15.35
N SER A 46 -13.30 -7.48 14.77
CA SER A 46 -14.06 -8.72 14.57
C SER A 46 -13.39 -9.55 13.46
N ILE A 47 -13.11 -10.81 13.74
CA ILE A 47 -12.61 -11.78 12.74
C ILE A 47 -13.58 -12.94 12.54
N SER A 48 -14.78 -12.86 13.13
CA SER A 48 -15.86 -13.84 13.02
C SER A 48 -16.78 -13.56 11.84
N ASP A 49 -17.31 -14.60 11.22
CA ASP A 49 -18.36 -14.49 10.20
C ASP A 49 -19.70 -14.01 10.78
N GLN A 50 -19.92 -14.28 12.08
CA GLN A 50 -21.08 -13.77 12.79
C GLN A 50 -20.83 -12.37 13.33
N SER A 51 -21.79 -11.46 13.17
CA SER A 51 -21.72 -10.11 13.73
C SER A 51 -21.70 -10.17 15.27
N ILE A 52 -20.82 -9.38 15.88
CA ILE A 52 -20.67 -9.25 17.33
C ILE A 52 -21.63 -8.18 17.85
N LYS A 53 -22.45 -8.54 18.82
CA LYS A 53 -23.43 -7.67 19.47
C LYS A 53 -22.92 -7.04 20.75
N ALA A 54 -22.13 -7.80 21.53
CA ALA A 54 -21.51 -7.30 22.74
C ALA A 54 -20.22 -8.06 23.04
N ALA A 55 -19.33 -7.44 23.82
CA ALA A 55 -18.12 -8.10 24.30
C ALA A 55 -17.74 -7.59 25.69
N THR A 56 -17.21 -8.48 26.51
CA THR A 56 -16.64 -8.17 27.83
C THR A 56 -15.13 -8.31 27.77
N VAL A 57 -14.41 -7.25 28.15
CA VAL A 57 -12.96 -7.25 28.29
C VAL A 57 -12.56 -7.08 29.75
N ALA A 58 -11.41 -7.61 30.12
CA ALA A 58 -10.80 -7.37 31.43
C ALA A 58 -9.39 -6.81 31.25
N LEU A 59 -9.10 -5.71 31.97
CA LEU A 59 -7.84 -5.02 31.96
C LEU A 59 -7.23 -5.09 33.37
N VAL A 60 -5.98 -5.53 33.47
CA VAL A 60 -5.23 -5.50 34.73
C VAL A 60 -4.32 -4.27 34.71
N PRO A 61 -4.58 -3.25 35.56
CA PRO A 61 -3.71 -2.09 35.66
C PRO A 61 -2.36 -2.49 36.26
N LEU A 62 -1.27 -1.94 35.72
CA LEU A 62 0.09 -2.21 36.17
C LEU A 62 0.79 -0.90 36.55
N ASP A 63 1.70 -0.98 37.54
CA ASP A 63 2.61 0.09 37.90
C ASP A 63 3.79 0.24 36.91
N THR A 64 4.75 1.09 37.24
CA THR A 64 5.93 1.36 36.41
C THR A 64 6.87 0.14 36.25
N VAL A 65 6.83 -0.80 37.19
CA VAL A 65 7.69 -2.00 37.20
C VAL A 65 6.92 -3.28 36.81
N GLY A 66 5.63 -3.12 36.43
CA GLY A 66 4.80 -4.22 35.94
C GLY A 66 4.01 -4.99 37.00
N ASN A 67 3.96 -4.50 38.25
CA ASN A 67 3.12 -5.13 39.28
C ASN A 67 1.66 -4.74 39.13
N PRO A 68 0.71 -5.68 39.35
CA PRO A 68 -0.71 -5.37 39.34
C PRO A 68 -1.12 -4.36 40.44
N LEU A 69 -1.93 -3.37 40.05
CA LEU A 69 -2.48 -2.34 40.92
C LEU A 69 -3.96 -2.67 41.28
N GLY A 70 -4.17 -3.85 41.88
CA GLY A 70 -5.50 -4.30 42.31
C GLY A 70 -6.19 -5.29 41.37
N ALA A 71 -7.53 -5.37 41.48
CA ALA A 71 -8.35 -6.31 40.71
C ALA A 71 -8.45 -5.86 39.24
N PRO A 72 -8.67 -6.82 38.31
CA PRO A 72 -8.96 -6.49 36.93
C PRO A 72 -10.18 -5.56 36.77
N VAL A 73 -10.06 -4.56 35.92
CA VAL A 73 -11.18 -3.69 35.53
C VAL A 73 -11.95 -4.38 34.42
N SER A 74 -13.21 -4.75 34.67
CA SER A 74 -14.12 -5.31 33.65
C SER A 74 -14.81 -4.17 32.92
N HIS A 75 -14.86 -4.24 31.60
CA HIS A 75 -15.60 -3.29 30.77
C HIS A 75 -16.42 -4.04 29.71
N GLN A 76 -17.61 -3.54 29.46
CA GLN A 76 -18.55 -4.14 28.50
C GLN A 76 -18.78 -3.17 27.34
N TYR A 77 -18.55 -3.62 26.15
CA TYR A 77 -18.98 -2.98 24.93
C TYR A 77 -20.34 -3.55 24.55
N LEU A 78 -21.34 -2.72 24.51
CA LEU A 78 -22.73 -3.10 24.25
C LEU A 78 -23.21 -2.48 22.94
N ASP A 79 -24.33 -3.00 22.42
CA ASP A 79 -25.01 -2.48 21.22
C ASP A 79 -24.05 -2.36 20.00
N LEU A 80 -23.13 -3.32 19.90
CA LEU A 80 -22.25 -3.43 18.76
C LEU A 80 -23.04 -4.01 17.57
N ASP A 81 -22.64 -3.59 16.35
CA ASP A 81 -22.97 -4.24 15.09
C ASP A 81 -21.66 -4.46 14.33
N ALA A 82 -20.81 -5.29 14.94
CA ALA A 82 -19.46 -5.49 14.45
C ALA A 82 -19.40 -6.74 13.54
N ALA A 83 -19.66 -6.52 12.25
CA ALA A 83 -19.44 -7.53 11.21
C ALA A 83 -17.94 -7.83 11.07
N ARG A 84 -17.62 -8.89 10.34
CA ARG A 84 -16.24 -9.28 10.06
C ARG A 84 -15.42 -8.09 9.53
N ASP A 85 -14.19 -7.96 9.97
CA ASP A 85 -13.25 -6.85 9.73
C ASP A 85 -13.62 -5.49 10.35
N ALA A 86 -14.79 -5.37 10.98
CA ALA A 86 -15.17 -4.15 11.67
C ALA A 86 -14.27 -3.88 12.88
N TYR A 87 -13.86 -2.63 13.03
CA TYR A 87 -13.12 -2.14 14.21
C TYR A 87 -14.05 -1.42 15.18
N TRP A 88 -13.87 -1.69 16.47
CA TRP A 88 -14.66 -1.10 17.55
C TRP A 88 -13.83 -0.85 18.82
N GLY A 89 -14.40 -0.28 19.86
CA GLY A 89 -13.81 -0.03 21.18
C GLY A 89 -13.01 1.26 21.31
N SER A 90 -12.46 1.82 20.24
CA SER A 90 -11.56 2.99 20.31
C SER A 90 -12.24 4.29 20.73
N LYS A 91 -13.57 4.37 20.65
CA LYS A 91 -14.35 5.56 21.02
C LYS A 91 -14.87 5.51 22.46
N ASP A 92 -14.72 4.38 23.14
CA ASP A 92 -15.21 4.14 24.49
C ASP A 92 -14.04 3.82 25.43
N PRO A 93 -13.39 4.85 26.02
CA PRO A 93 -12.22 4.68 26.85
C PRO A 93 -12.58 4.15 28.24
N ILE A 94 -11.74 3.28 28.76
CA ILE A 94 -11.87 2.63 30.06
C ILE A 94 -11.13 3.46 31.11
N VAL A 95 -11.82 3.90 32.16
CA VAL A 95 -11.20 4.71 33.21
C VAL A 95 -10.54 3.82 34.26
N PHE A 96 -9.26 4.06 34.53
CA PHE A 96 -8.57 3.46 35.66
C PHE A 96 -8.68 4.35 36.89
N SER A 97 -9.06 3.77 38.03
CA SER A 97 -9.22 4.49 39.29
C SER A 97 -7.88 4.86 39.94
N ASP A 98 -6.84 4.04 39.71
CA ASP A 98 -5.53 4.27 40.30
C ASP A 98 -4.67 5.19 39.40
N PRO A 99 -4.29 6.39 39.89
CA PRO A 99 -3.47 7.34 39.14
C PRO A 99 -2.02 6.85 38.95
N ALA A 100 -1.58 5.81 39.68
CA ALA A 100 -0.26 5.19 39.50
C ALA A 100 -0.17 4.23 38.31
N THR A 101 -1.30 3.94 37.64
CA THR A 101 -1.32 3.06 36.47
C THR A 101 -0.41 3.61 35.37
N ARG A 102 0.53 2.76 34.89
CA ARG A 102 1.51 3.11 33.85
C ARG A 102 1.46 2.17 32.64
N ALA A 103 0.87 0.99 32.81
CA ALA A 103 0.60 0.02 31.75
C ALA A 103 -0.65 -0.79 32.11
N TYR A 104 -1.07 -1.66 31.23
CA TYR A 104 -2.10 -2.66 31.52
C TYR A 104 -1.91 -3.89 30.64
N THR A 105 -2.36 -5.05 31.12
CA THR A 105 -2.66 -6.21 30.26
C THR A 105 -4.13 -6.28 29.98
N VAL A 106 -4.52 -6.94 28.90
CA VAL A 106 -5.91 -7.05 28.47
C VAL A 106 -6.22 -8.46 28.01
N SER A 107 -7.46 -8.87 28.23
CA SER A 107 -8.05 -10.10 27.69
C SER A 107 -9.51 -9.84 27.34
N VAL A 108 -9.99 -10.42 26.24
CA VAL A 108 -11.43 -10.54 25.99
C VAL A 108 -11.90 -11.74 26.79
N LYS A 109 -12.98 -11.59 27.54
CA LYS A 109 -13.55 -12.63 28.40
C LYS A 109 -14.70 -13.34 27.73
N GLU A 110 -15.55 -12.58 27.08
CA GLU A 110 -16.79 -13.07 26.50
C GLU A 110 -17.16 -12.24 25.28
N VAL A 111 -17.73 -12.89 24.28
CA VAL A 111 -18.29 -12.25 23.08
C VAL A 111 -19.69 -12.81 22.86
N VAL A 112 -20.66 -11.93 22.68
CA VAL A 112 -22.05 -12.25 22.36
C VAL A 112 -22.29 -11.92 20.88
N PHE A 113 -22.77 -12.91 20.13
CA PHE A 113 -23.07 -12.74 18.70
C PHE A 113 -24.51 -12.28 18.46
N SER A 114 -24.80 -11.90 17.23
CA SER A 114 -26.13 -11.42 16.81
C SER A 114 -27.26 -12.48 16.99
N ASP A 115 -26.93 -13.77 16.91
CA ASP A 115 -27.84 -14.88 17.19
C ASP A 115 -27.99 -15.22 18.68
N ASN A 116 -27.37 -14.43 19.57
CA ASN A 116 -27.27 -14.61 21.02
C ASN A 116 -26.44 -15.83 21.47
N SER A 117 -25.69 -16.47 20.56
CA SER A 117 -24.66 -17.41 20.98
C SER A 117 -23.52 -16.66 21.69
N ILE A 118 -22.80 -17.39 22.56
CA ILE A 118 -21.76 -16.80 23.41
C ILE A 118 -20.46 -17.58 23.22
N TRP A 119 -19.41 -16.85 22.93
CA TRP A 119 -18.03 -17.35 23.02
C TRP A 119 -17.42 -16.89 24.34
N THR A 120 -16.79 -17.80 25.05
CA THR A 120 -16.05 -17.52 26.31
C THR A 120 -14.58 -17.87 26.10
N ALA A 121 -13.72 -16.94 26.49
CA ALA A 121 -12.28 -17.12 26.33
C ALA A 121 -11.74 -18.31 27.14
N PRO A 122 -10.93 -19.18 26.55
CA PRO A 122 -10.18 -20.16 27.30
C PRO A 122 -9.16 -19.48 28.22
N SER A 123 -8.68 -20.23 29.24
CA SER A 123 -7.61 -19.76 30.11
C SER A 123 -6.26 -19.83 29.38
N ALA A 124 -6.06 -18.91 28.45
CA ALA A 124 -4.84 -18.83 27.65
C ALA A 124 -4.30 -17.39 27.63
N ALA A 125 -3.00 -17.25 27.42
CA ALA A 125 -2.38 -15.93 27.28
C ALA A 125 -2.61 -15.37 25.87
N TRP A 126 -3.05 -14.14 25.80
CA TRP A 126 -3.14 -13.38 24.55
C TRP A 126 -1.71 -13.04 24.08
N LYS A 127 -1.37 -13.43 22.87
CA LYS A 127 -0.05 -13.26 22.28
C LYS A 127 -0.13 -12.44 20.99
N PRO A 128 0.90 -11.66 20.65
CA PRO A 128 0.93 -10.95 19.39
C PRO A 128 1.05 -11.96 18.23
N LEU A 129 0.20 -11.81 17.23
CA LEU A 129 0.37 -12.49 15.94
C LEU A 129 1.62 -11.95 15.24
N PRO A 130 2.34 -12.78 14.48
CA PRO A 130 3.45 -12.34 13.65
C PRO A 130 3.02 -11.22 12.69
N LYS A 131 3.94 -10.29 12.45
CA LYS A 131 3.70 -9.22 11.49
C LYS A 131 3.62 -9.80 10.08
N ARG A 132 2.70 -9.26 9.30
CA ARG A 132 2.61 -9.59 7.87
C ARG A 132 3.90 -9.22 7.17
N VAL A 133 4.44 -10.15 6.38
CA VAL A 133 5.65 -9.92 5.58
C VAL A 133 5.24 -9.29 4.26
N SER A 134 5.79 -8.13 3.93
CA SER A 134 5.50 -7.48 2.66
C SER A 134 6.08 -8.29 1.49
N LEU A 135 5.48 -8.16 0.30
CA LEU A 135 6.02 -8.79 -0.91
C LEU A 135 7.46 -8.34 -1.19
N PHE A 136 7.75 -7.05 -0.99
CA PHE A 136 9.08 -6.50 -1.23
C PHE A 136 10.12 -7.06 -0.25
N ASP A 137 9.77 -7.16 1.06
CA ASP A 137 10.68 -7.70 2.08
C ASP A 137 11.02 -9.18 1.84
N GLN A 138 10.14 -9.91 1.15
CA GLN A 138 10.37 -11.32 0.81
C GLN A 138 11.08 -11.51 -0.53
N LEU A 139 10.70 -10.74 -1.54
CA LEU A 139 11.14 -10.96 -2.92
C LEU A 139 12.38 -10.14 -3.27
N HIS A 140 12.59 -8.99 -2.60
CA HIS A 140 13.71 -8.05 -2.78
C HIS A 140 13.92 -7.58 -4.24
N ASP A 141 12.90 -7.66 -5.10
CA ASP A 141 12.95 -7.34 -6.52
C ASP A 141 11.62 -6.72 -6.95
N ASP A 142 11.66 -5.47 -7.39
CA ASP A 142 10.48 -4.71 -7.81
C ASP A 142 9.79 -5.32 -9.05
N ASP A 143 10.56 -5.82 -10.01
CA ASP A 143 10.02 -6.47 -11.22
C ASP A 143 9.30 -7.77 -10.87
N PHE A 144 9.82 -8.52 -9.90
CA PHE A 144 9.21 -9.75 -9.41
C PHE A 144 7.96 -9.46 -8.57
N VAL A 145 7.98 -8.43 -7.73
CA VAL A 145 6.79 -7.94 -6.99
C VAL A 145 5.69 -7.50 -7.98
N GLU A 146 6.05 -6.77 -9.04
CA GLU A 146 5.09 -6.38 -10.06
C GLU A 146 4.53 -7.61 -10.81
N GLN A 147 5.36 -8.61 -11.11
CA GLN A 147 4.93 -9.85 -11.73
C GLN A 147 3.97 -10.65 -10.82
N TYR A 148 4.28 -10.74 -9.52
CA TYR A 148 3.37 -11.35 -8.53
C TYR A 148 2.00 -10.66 -8.53
N LYS A 149 1.99 -9.31 -8.51
CA LYS A 149 0.75 -8.52 -8.55
C LYS A 149 -0.02 -8.69 -9.87
N ARG A 150 0.66 -8.89 -10.99
CA ARG A 150 0.01 -9.18 -12.28
C ARG A 150 -0.64 -10.56 -12.30
N HIS A 151 0.01 -11.55 -11.67
CA HIS A 151 -0.48 -12.92 -11.63
C HIS A 151 -1.68 -13.08 -10.69
N PHE A 152 -1.59 -12.51 -9.47
CA PHE A 152 -2.60 -12.67 -8.42
C PHE A 152 -3.56 -11.49 -8.26
N GLY A 153 -3.16 -10.29 -8.65
CA GLY A 153 -3.95 -9.06 -8.53
C GLY A 153 -3.16 -7.90 -7.93
N SER A 154 -3.48 -6.69 -8.36
CA SER A 154 -2.77 -5.46 -7.99
C SER A 154 -2.89 -5.08 -6.51
N ASP A 155 -3.87 -5.62 -5.80
CA ASP A 155 -4.13 -5.45 -4.37
C ASP A 155 -3.26 -6.34 -3.48
N CYS A 156 -2.44 -7.24 -4.05
CA CYS A 156 -1.47 -8.03 -3.31
C CYS A 156 -0.37 -7.12 -2.74
N ALA A 157 -0.18 -7.18 -1.42
CA ALA A 157 0.83 -6.41 -0.71
C ALA A 157 1.73 -7.28 0.18
N PHE A 158 1.27 -8.47 0.54
CA PHE A 158 1.91 -9.35 1.52
C PHE A 158 2.10 -10.75 0.97
N ILE A 159 2.97 -11.54 1.63
CA ILE A 159 3.09 -12.98 1.39
C ILE A 159 1.99 -13.71 2.14
N CYS A 160 1.37 -14.68 1.47
CA CYS A 160 0.43 -15.59 2.10
C CYS A 160 1.18 -16.54 3.05
N HIS A 161 0.75 -16.64 4.31
CA HIS A 161 1.31 -17.61 5.24
C HIS A 161 0.25 -18.06 6.27
N PRO A 162 0.30 -19.32 6.70
CA PRO A 162 -0.53 -19.83 7.80
C PRO A 162 0.03 -19.36 9.14
N GLU A 163 -0.88 -19.19 10.13
CA GLU A 163 -0.52 -18.82 11.49
C GLU A 163 -1.53 -19.42 12.47
N GLU A 164 -1.12 -20.46 13.21
CA GLU A 164 -1.97 -21.21 14.13
C GLU A 164 -3.26 -21.71 13.45
N ASP A 165 -4.42 -21.19 13.85
CA ASP A 165 -5.74 -21.50 13.28
C ASP A 165 -6.23 -20.46 12.25
N LEU A 166 -5.33 -19.55 11.84
CA LEU A 166 -5.57 -18.48 10.88
C LEU A 166 -4.62 -18.57 9.68
N TRP A 167 -4.83 -17.73 8.68
CA TRP A 167 -3.86 -17.47 7.62
C TRP A 167 -4.00 -16.06 7.08
N TYR A 168 -2.86 -15.45 6.72
CA TYR A 168 -2.81 -14.17 6.07
C TYR A 168 -2.88 -14.31 4.56
N CYS A 169 -3.83 -13.60 3.94
CA CYS A 169 -3.91 -13.50 2.49
C CYS A 169 -2.93 -12.43 1.96
N SER A 170 -2.54 -12.57 0.69
CA SER A 170 -1.71 -11.57 0.02
C SER A 170 -2.35 -10.19 -0.09
N CYS A 171 -3.68 -10.06 0.01
CA CYS A 171 -4.36 -8.76 0.13
C CYS A 171 -4.28 -8.16 1.54
N GLY A 172 -3.78 -8.90 2.52
CA GLY A 172 -3.67 -8.50 3.92
C GLY A 172 -4.83 -8.90 4.81
N ALA A 173 -5.88 -9.53 4.29
CA ALA A 173 -6.99 -10.05 5.09
C ALA A 173 -6.54 -11.26 5.93
N LEU A 174 -7.11 -11.36 7.13
CA LEU A 174 -6.91 -12.48 8.05
C LEU A 174 -8.08 -13.46 7.91
N ASN A 175 -7.80 -14.72 7.63
CA ASN A 175 -8.80 -15.75 7.38
C ASN A 175 -8.65 -16.89 8.37
N HIS A 176 -9.72 -17.68 8.62
CA HIS A 176 -9.63 -18.89 9.41
C HIS A 176 -9.01 -20.02 8.59
N GLN A 177 -8.31 -20.95 9.27
CA GLN A 177 -7.62 -22.06 8.60
C GLN A 177 -8.57 -22.98 7.82
N ASN A 178 -9.84 -23.07 8.20
CA ASN A 178 -10.86 -23.84 7.50
C ASN A 178 -11.40 -23.18 6.23
N GLU A 179 -11.05 -21.93 5.96
CA GLU A 179 -11.44 -21.20 4.76
C GLU A 179 -10.46 -21.51 3.62
N ALA A 180 -10.93 -22.19 2.59
CA ALA A 180 -10.12 -22.52 1.42
C ALA A 180 -9.81 -21.32 0.53
N ALA A 181 -10.56 -20.21 0.68
CA ALA A 181 -10.38 -18.97 -0.06
C ALA A 181 -10.54 -17.76 0.85
N CYS A 182 -9.86 -16.68 0.50
CA CYS A 182 -9.92 -15.43 1.26
C CYS A 182 -11.32 -14.81 1.19
N HIS A 183 -11.89 -14.48 2.35
CA HIS A 183 -13.22 -13.86 2.45
C HIS A 183 -13.29 -12.48 1.77
N HIS A 184 -12.16 -11.77 1.68
CA HIS A 184 -12.10 -10.41 1.11
C HIS A 184 -11.89 -10.41 -0.41
N CYS A 185 -10.92 -11.18 -0.93
CA CYS A 185 -10.51 -11.15 -2.33
C CYS A 185 -10.78 -12.45 -3.11
N ASN A 186 -11.31 -13.47 -2.44
CA ASN A 186 -11.68 -14.78 -2.98
C ASN A 186 -10.51 -15.59 -3.60
N ARG A 187 -9.25 -15.24 -3.33
CA ARG A 187 -8.09 -16.03 -3.75
C ARG A 187 -7.96 -17.27 -2.89
N LYS A 188 -7.65 -18.39 -3.53
CA LYS A 188 -7.47 -19.67 -2.84
C LYS A 188 -6.17 -19.69 -2.06
N PHE A 189 -6.21 -20.19 -0.82
CA PHE A 189 -5.02 -20.37 0.02
C PHE A 189 -3.94 -21.19 -0.68
N ASP A 190 -4.29 -22.36 -1.22
CA ASP A 190 -3.34 -23.27 -1.88
C ASP A 190 -2.60 -22.61 -3.04
N SER A 191 -3.32 -21.79 -3.84
CA SER A 191 -2.70 -21.10 -4.98
C SER A 191 -1.70 -20.01 -4.57
N LEU A 192 -1.90 -19.41 -3.39
CA LEU A 192 -1.00 -18.39 -2.86
C LEU A 192 0.16 -18.99 -2.08
N TYR A 193 -0.11 -20.04 -1.30
CA TYR A 193 0.87 -20.65 -0.39
C TYR A 193 1.83 -21.60 -1.12
N HIS A 194 1.31 -22.43 -2.04
CA HIS A 194 2.10 -23.36 -2.84
C HIS A 194 2.53 -22.78 -4.19
N LEU A 195 2.75 -21.48 -4.24
CA LEU A 195 3.20 -20.81 -5.46
C LEU A 195 4.53 -21.38 -5.96
N ASP A 196 4.52 -21.89 -7.17
CA ASP A 196 5.76 -22.21 -7.91
C ASP A 196 6.36 -20.91 -8.47
N THR A 197 7.40 -20.43 -7.81
CA THR A 197 8.11 -19.20 -8.23
C THR A 197 8.71 -19.31 -9.63
N SER A 198 8.92 -20.53 -10.14
CA SER A 198 9.42 -20.76 -11.50
C SER A 198 8.43 -20.31 -12.57
N ILE A 199 7.13 -20.39 -12.30
CA ILE A 199 6.06 -19.89 -13.18
C ILE A 199 6.16 -18.38 -13.29
N LEU A 200 6.26 -17.68 -12.15
CA LEU A 200 6.40 -16.22 -12.13
C LEU A 200 7.68 -15.75 -12.83
N GLN A 201 8.79 -16.46 -12.63
CA GLN A 201 10.05 -16.16 -13.29
C GLN A 201 9.93 -16.26 -14.80
N LYS A 202 9.30 -17.32 -15.28
CA LYS A 202 9.08 -17.53 -16.73
C LYS A 202 8.21 -16.43 -17.33
N GLU A 203 7.11 -16.07 -16.68
CA GLU A 203 6.22 -14.98 -17.10
C GLU A 203 6.95 -13.63 -17.11
N LEU A 204 7.82 -13.38 -16.10
CA LEU A 204 8.65 -12.18 -16.02
C LEU A 204 9.64 -12.13 -17.21
N ASP A 205 10.35 -13.23 -17.47
CA ASP A 205 11.32 -13.31 -18.57
C ASP A 205 10.64 -13.09 -19.93
N GLU A 206 9.47 -13.65 -20.17
CA GLU A 206 8.68 -13.44 -21.38
C GLU A 206 8.30 -11.96 -21.54
N ARG A 207 7.78 -11.34 -20.47
CA ARG A 207 7.43 -9.92 -20.45
C ARG A 207 8.65 -9.03 -20.73
N MET A 208 9.79 -9.32 -20.11
CA MET A 208 11.01 -8.55 -20.33
C MET A 208 11.48 -8.62 -21.78
N LYS A 209 11.40 -9.80 -22.43
CA LYS A 209 11.69 -9.98 -23.85
C LYS A 209 10.73 -9.18 -24.74
N GLU A 210 9.45 -9.22 -24.46
CA GLU A 210 8.45 -8.44 -25.21
C GLU A 210 8.68 -6.93 -25.09
N ASN A 211 8.91 -6.44 -23.87
CA ASN A 211 9.22 -5.03 -23.61
C ASN A 211 10.50 -4.58 -24.33
N ALA A 212 11.55 -5.40 -24.33
CA ALA A 212 12.78 -5.11 -25.05
C ALA A 212 12.54 -5.05 -26.56
N ALA A 213 11.76 -5.99 -27.11
CA ALA A 213 11.40 -5.99 -28.52
C ALA A 213 10.57 -4.76 -28.94
N GLN A 214 9.62 -4.34 -28.09
CA GLN A 214 8.83 -3.13 -28.30
C GLN A 214 9.70 -1.86 -28.27
N LYS A 215 10.56 -1.72 -27.27
CA LYS A 215 11.52 -0.60 -27.19
C LYS A 215 12.43 -0.53 -28.40
N ALA A 216 12.96 -1.67 -28.86
CA ALA A 216 13.78 -1.74 -30.07
C ALA A 216 13.02 -1.31 -31.33
N LYS A 217 11.75 -1.72 -31.49
CA LYS A 217 10.89 -1.27 -32.60
C LYS A 217 10.64 0.23 -32.56
N GLN A 218 10.34 0.79 -31.39
CA GLN A 218 10.13 2.24 -31.19
C GLN A 218 11.39 3.04 -31.52
N GLN A 219 12.56 2.58 -31.06
CA GLN A 219 13.84 3.23 -31.38
C GLN A 219 14.13 3.23 -32.88
N LYS A 220 13.91 2.12 -33.58
CA LYS A 220 14.04 2.05 -35.05
C LYS A 220 13.10 3.05 -35.74
N GLN A 221 11.84 3.12 -35.33
CA GLN A 221 10.89 4.07 -35.91
C GLN A 221 11.30 5.54 -35.68
N LEU A 222 11.77 5.86 -34.48
CA LEU A 222 12.30 7.21 -34.15
C LEU A 222 13.53 7.55 -35.00
N GLN A 223 14.45 6.60 -35.17
CA GLN A 223 15.63 6.80 -36.03
C GLN A 223 15.26 7.00 -37.50
N GLU A 224 14.31 6.23 -38.01
CA GLU A 224 13.81 6.41 -39.39
C GLU A 224 13.11 7.77 -39.58
N ARG A 225 12.28 8.19 -38.64
CA ARG A 225 11.66 9.51 -38.66
C ARG A 225 12.73 10.64 -38.64
N ALA A 226 13.73 10.52 -37.76
CA ALA A 226 14.84 11.46 -37.71
C ALA A 226 15.65 11.51 -39.01
N ARG A 227 15.90 10.34 -39.63
CA ARG A 227 16.56 10.27 -40.95
C ARG A 227 15.74 10.92 -42.07
N ARG A 228 14.41 10.72 -42.10
CA ARG A 228 13.50 11.36 -43.05
C ARG A 228 13.48 12.88 -42.90
N LEU A 229 13.40 13.38 -41.63
CA LEU A 229 13.47 14.81 -41.34
C LEU A 229 14.81 15.43 -41.75
N LYS A 230 15.94 14.77 -41.47
CA LYS A 230 17.27 15.25 -41.94
C LYS A 230 17.34 15.33 -43.46
N LYS A 231 16.83 14.31 -44.19
CA LYS A 231 16.80 14.36 -45.66
C LYS A 231 15.91 15.47 -46.19
N ALA A 232 14.75 15.70 -45.59
CA ALA A 232 13.85 16.80 -45.96
C ALA A 232 14.49 18.18 -45.73
N LEU A 233 15.13 18.39 -44.57
CA LEU A 233 15.86 19.61 -44.24
C LEU A 233 17.03 19.85 -45.21
N CYS A 234 17.81 18.83 -45.55
CA CYS A 234 18.86 18.94 -46.54
C CYS A 234 18.29 19.34 -47.92
N GLY A 235 17.17 18.73 -48.35
CA GLY A 235 16.49 19.12 -49.58
C GLY A 235 16.05 20.56 -49.62
N VAL A 236 15.45 21.05 -48.54
CA VAL A 236 15.03 22.47 -48.41
C VAL A 236 16.25 23.42 -48.46
N LEU A 237 17.33 23.05 -47.79
CA LEU A 237 18.59 23.84 -47.82
C LEU A 237 19.18 23.91 -49.26
N ILE A 238 19.21 22.81 -49.97
CA ILE A 238 19.69 22.80 -51.36
C ILE A 238 18.83 23.71 -52.25
N VAL A 239 17.52 23.62 -52.15
CA VAL A 239 16.60 24.50 -52.89
C VAL A 239 16.85 25.96 -52.56
N ALA A 240 16.99 26.31 -51.27
CA ALA A 240 17.27 27.67 -50.82
C ALA A 240 18.60 28.20 -51.41
N VAL A 241 19.66 27.39 -51.41
CA VAL A 241 20.94 27.77 -51.99
C VAL A 241 20.81 28.01 -53.51
N VAL A 242 20.10 27.13 -54.21
CA VAL A 242 19.88 27.29 -55.67
C VAL A 242 19.11 28.57 -55.97
N VAL A 243 18.11 28.91 -55.19
CA VAL A 243 17.35 30.17 -55.35
C VAL A 243 18.22 31.39 -55.10
N VAL A 244 19.06 31.38 -54.03
CA VAL A 244 19.99 32.48 -53.75
C VAL A 244 21.01 32.66 -54.88
N VAL A 245 21.57 31.57 -55.38
CA VAL A 245 22.51 31.62 -56.51
C VAL A 245 21.84 32.16 -57.79
N ALA A 246 20.61 31.75 -58.07
CA ALA A 246 19.86 32.26 -59.22
C ALA A 246 19.53 33.78 -59.09
N VAL A 247 19.20 34.24 -57.89
CA VAL A 247 18.96 35.68 -57.62
C VAL A 247 20.23 36.50 -57.78
N LEU A 248 21.36 36.01 -57.25
CA LEU A 248 22.67 36.66 -57.42
C LEU A 248 23.13 36.67 -58.89
N ALA A 249 22.93 35.59 -59.64
CA ALA A 249 23.23 35.58 -61.04
C ALA A 249 22.39 36.57 -61.84
N LYS A 250 21.08 36.69 -61.54
CA LYS A 250 20.23 37.71 -62.17
C LYS A 250 20.69 39.14 -61.86
N SER A 251 21.03 39.45 -60.60
CA SER A 251 21.52 40.76 -60.23
C SER A 251 22.85 41.12 -60.89
N LEU A 252 23.76 40.13 -61.06
CA LEU A 252 25.02 40.33 -61.78
C LEU A 252 24.81 40.61 -63.27
N VAL A 253 23.90 39.90 -63.91
CA VAL A 253 23.56 40.12 -65.33
C VAL A 253 22.88 41.51 -65.50
N GLN A 254 22.02 41.95 -64.64
CA GLN A 254 21.44 43.27 -64.68
C GLN A 254 22.48 44.37 -64.47
N ALA A 255 23.38 44.21 -63.48
CA ALA A 255 24.51 45.20 -63.28
C ALA A 255 25.46 45.24 -64.43
N HIS A 256 25.65 44.10 -65.16
CA HIS A 256 26.47 44.10 -66.37
C HIS A 256 25.79 44.80 -67.58
N GLN A 257 24.50 44.68 -67.72
CA GLN A 257 23.68 45.36 -68.72
C GLN A 257 23.62 46.86 -68.47
N GLU A 258 23.47 47.30 -67.21
CA GLU A 258 23.50 48.72 -66.86
C GLU A 258 24.86 49.41 -67.14
N LYS A 259 25.98 48.68 -66.80
CA LYS A 259 27.32 49.14 -67.15
C LYS A 259 27.56 49.22 -68.67
N GLY A 260 27.05 48.23 -69.40
CA GLY A 260 27.15 48.25 -70.88
C GLY A 260 26.35 49.39 -71.51
N PHE A 261 25.26 49.82 -70.91
CA PHE A 261 24.43 50.94 -71.39
C PHE A 261 25.09 52.29 -71.10
N LEU A 262 25.75 52.43 -69.93
CA LEU A 262 26.49 53.63 -69.56
C LEU A 262 27.73 53.82 -70.45
N THR A 263 28.45 52.78 -70.81
CA THR A 263 29.62 52.86 -71.73
C THR A 263 29.20 53.18 -73.15
N LEU A 264 28.00 52.85 -73.61
CA LEU A 264 27.48 53.24 -74.93
C LEU A 264 27.03 54.70 -74.95
N TYR A 265 26.53 55.25 -73.81
CA TYR A 265 26.10 56.65 -73.70
C TYR A 265 27.24 57.58 -73.69
N ASP A 266 28.40 57.19 -73.10
CA ASP A 266 29.64 58.01 -73.11
C ASP A 266 30.38 58.00 -74.44
N TYR A 267 29.99 57.18 -75.41
CA TYR A 267 30.60 57.10 -76.72
C TYR A 267 29.81 57.89 -77.80
N ILE A 268 28.66 58.48 -77.47
CA ILE A 268 27.77 59.23 -78.35
C ILE A 268 27.75 60.72 -78.06
N GLN A 269 28.53 61.17 -77.06
CA GLN A 269 28.85 62.64 -76.87
C GLN A 269 30.27 62.89 -77.36
#